data_3b89eb8eebaf974e6c3954398364e284
#
_entry.id   3b89eb8eebaf974e6c3954398364e284
#
_cell.length_a   1.000
_cell.length_b   1.000
_cell.length_c   1.000
_cell.angle_alpha   90.00
_cell.angle_beta   90.00
_cell.angle_gamma   90.00
#
_symmetry.space_group_name_H-M   'P 1'
#
loop_
_entity.id
_entity.type
_entity.pdbx_description
1 polymer ?
#
loop_
_entity_poly.entity_id
_entity_poly.type
_entity_poly.pdbx_seq_one_letter_code
_entity_poly.pdbx_strand_id
1 'polypeptide(L)'
;MMKILQLLVPTEQPRQHNYKGEIQNMNLMKCDYNKIKNWMYRNARPLDIARWKYHFENGNRNDVITALLAYQNSDGGFGHGLEADSWNPNSSPIQAYAACELLFEIDCPRDEPIIQSILGYLESGLDFDGEVWLAEIPSNNNYPHAPWWSYEDNVKEEWGYNPTATLIGFILCYGKKDTSIYIKAKDIANKAIERYMAKTNSISMHESSCYIRLLNSLESMNKDKDYFFDISSFKSKLIKGINYTIEQDSKKWNTTYCATPSYFIDSSTSIFYLDNKKSMDTELDLLISSRNIDGVWDITWNWGSYEKEFAISENWWKANLVIKNLKLLREFDRIL
;
A
#
# COMPACT_ATOMS: atom_id res chain seq x y z
N MET A 1 31.25 59.84 -41.93
CA MET A 1 31.91 59.79 -40.59
C MET A 1 30.86 59.85 -39.54
N MET A 2 30.38 58.68 -39.06
CA MET A 2 29.41 58.58 -37.97
C MET A 2 30.18 58.15 -36.69
N LYS A 3 30.11 58.95 -35.64
CA LYS A 3 30.67 58.66 -34.34
C LYS A 3 29.66 57.76 -33.58
N ILE A 4 30.11 56.59 -33.18
CA ILE A 4 29.37 55.68 -32.31
C ILE A 4 29.67 56.10 -30.88
N LEU A 5 28.63 56.55 -30.17
CA LEU A 5 28.65 56.78 -28.71
C LEU A 5 28.57 55.40 -28.02
N GLN A 6 29.61 54.99 -27.28
CA GLN A 6 29.54 53.91 -26.33
C GLN A 6 28.87 54.39 -25.03
N LEU A 7 27.71 53.85 -24.75
CA LEU A 7 27.04 53.96 -23.44
C LEU A 7 27.68 52.96 -22.48
N LEU A 8 28.35 53.43 -21.47
CA LEU A 8 28.79 52.64 -20.32
C LEU A 8 27.57 52.26 -19.47
N VAL A 9 27.28 50.96 -19.40
CA VAL A 9 26.31 50.39 -18.45
C VAL A 9 27.06 50.05 -17.17
N PRO A 10 26.61 50.48 -16.00
CA PRO A 10 27.23 50.09 -14.73
C PRO A 10 26.95 48.62 -14.46
N THR A 11 27.98 47.83 -14.23
CA THR A 11 27.88 46.49 -13.75
C THR A 11 27.52 46.48 -12.26
N GLU A 12 26.26 46.30 -11.94
CA GLU A 12 25.85 45.95 -10.58
C GLU A 12 26.32 44.53 -10.24
N GLN A 13 27.18 44.42 -9.22
CA GLN A 13 27.51 43.14 -8.63
C GLN A 13 26.27 42.53 -7.96
N PRO A 14 26.01 41.23 -8.14
CA PRO A 14 24.88 40.58 -7.45
C PRO A 14 25.15 40.61 -5.94
N ARG A 15 24.27 41.26 -5.19
CA ARG A 15 24.22 41.18 -3.73
C ARG A 15 23.98 39.71 -3.36
N GLN A 16 24.93 39.08 -2.70
CA GLN A 16 24.72 37.81 -2.02
C GLN A 16 23.70 38.02 -0.89
N HIS A 17 22.45 37.72 -1.17
CA HIS A 17 21.45 37.56 -0.14
C HIS A 17 21.69 36.18 0.49
N ASN A 18 22.25 36.17 1.71
CA ASN A 18 22.24 35.06 2.61
C ASN A 18 20.78 34.80 3.04
N TYR A 19 20.02 34.12 2.20
CA TYR A 19 18.77 33.47 2.61
C TYR A 19 19.13 32.27 3.49
N LYS A 20 19.20 32.45 4.80
CA LYS A 20 18.78 31.43 5.74
C LYS A 20 17.24 31.34 5.61
N GLY A 21 16.76 30.86 4.47
CA GLY A 21 15.36 30.54 4.27
C GLY A 21 15.06 29.28 5.06
N GLU A 22 14.13 29.35 5.98
CA GLU A 22 13.36 28.18 6.39
C GLU A 22 12.95 27.48 5.10
N ILE A 23 13.21 26.17 5.01
CA ILE A 23 12.78 25.36 3.86
C ILE A 23 11.26 25.39 3.93
N GLN A 24 10.65 26.23 3.11
CA GLN A 24 9.20 26.33 3.04
C GLN A 24 8.71 25.05 2.37
N ASN A 25 8.07 24.18 3.15
CA ASN A 25 7.51 22.93 2.68
C ASN A 25 6.56 23.19 1.50
N MET A 26 6.63 22.39 0.44
CA MET A 26 5.68 22.48 -0.68
C MET A 26 4.29 22.04 -0.22
N ASN A 27 3.25 22.70 -0.75
CA ASN A 27 1.86 22.35 -0.50
C ASN A 27 1.11 22.10 -1.80
N LEU A 28 0.18 21.15 -1.79
CA LEU A 28 -0.74 20.91 -2.87
C LEU A 28 -1.80 22.02 -2.89
N MET A 29 -1.89 22.73 -4.01
CA MET A 29 -2.83 23.82 -4.16
C MET A 29 -4.26 23.32 -4.43
N LYS A 30 -5.27 24.10 -4.02
CA LYS A 30 -6.69 23.76 -4.25
C LYS A 30 -7.04 23.52 -5.73
N CYS A 31 -6.40 24.25 -6.65
CA CYS A 31 -6.61 24.04 -8.09
C CYS A 31 -6.11 22.66 -8.54
N ASP A 32 -4.96 22.21 -8.00
CA ASP A 32 -4.41 20.87 -8.27
C ASP A 32 -5.29 19.77 -7.70
N TYR A 33 -5.76 19.95 -6.46
CA TYR A 33 -6.72 19.03 -5.85
C TYR A 33 -7.99 18.87 -6.72
N ASN A 34 -8.54 19.96 -7.24
CA ASN A 34 -9.71 19.92 -8.11
C ASN A 34 -9.41 19.21 -9.45
N LYS A 35 -8.20 19.36 -9.98
CA LYS A 35 -7.76 18.63 -11.18
C LYS A 35 -7.69 17.13 -10.93
N ILE A 36 -7.10 16.71 -9.82
CA ILE A 36 -7.04 15.32 -9.35
C ILE A 36 -8.46 14.75 -9.18
N LYS A 37 -9.34 15.47 -8.49
CA LYS A 37 -10.75 15.08 -8.31
C LYS A 37 -11.44 14.80 -9.64
N ASN A 38 -11.29 15.70 -10.62
CA ASN A 38 -11.90 15.54 -11.94
C ASN A 38 -11.34 14.32 -12.67
N TRP A 39 -10.04 14.04 -12.53
CA TRP A 39 -9.43 12.85 -13.09
C TRP A 39 -10.02 11.57 -12.46
N MET A 40 -10.14 11.52 -11.13
CA MET A 40 -10.76 10.38 -10.40
C MET A 40 -12.15 10.06 -10.96
N TYR A 41 -13.03 11.05 -11.07
CA TYR A 41 -14.39 10.84 -11.56
C TYR A 41 -14.50 10.39 -13.02
N ARG A 42 -13.44 10.60 -13.83
CA ARG A 42 -13.40 10.17 -15.25
C ARG A 42 -12.80 8.80 -15.46
N ASN A 43 -11.88 8.37 -14.58
CA ASN A 43 -10.98 7.25 -14.86
C ASN A 43 -11.00 6.13 -13.81
N ALA A 44 -11.39 6.43 -12.57
CA ALA A 44 -11.36 5.45 -11.49
C ALA A 44 -12.54 4.47 -11.58
N ARG A 45 -12.29 3.22 -11.12
CA ARG A 45 -13.37 2.22 -11.00
C ARG A 45 -14.36 2.59 -9.88
N PRO A 46 -15.59 2.03 -9.87
CA PRO A 46 -16.60 2.36 -8.85
C PRO A 46 -16.10 2.20 -7.41
N LEU A 47 -15.31 1.17 -7.13
CA LEU A 47 -14.70 0.93 -5.81
C LEU A 47 -13.78 2.08 -5.39
N ASP A 48 -12.92 2.56 -6.29
CA ASP A 48 -11.99 3.64 -5.97
C ASP A 48 -12.72 4.99 -5.85
N ILE A 49 -13.83 5.19 -6.56
CA ILE A 49 -14.71 6.35 -6.35
C ILE A 49 -15.41 6.28 -4.98
N ALA A 50 -15.86 5.11 -4.56
CA ALA A 50 -16.45 4.95 -3.22
C ALA A 50 -15.44 5.25 -2.12
N ARG A 51 -14.18 4.76 -2.24
CA ARG A 51 -13.06 5.08 -1.35
C ARG A 51 -12.71 6.57 -1.37
N TRP A 52 -12.65 7.18 -2.56
CA TRP A 52 -12.44 8.62 -2.72
C TRP A 52 -13.48 9.42 -1.93
N LYS A 53 -14.78 9.11 -2.13
CA LYS A 53 -15.86 9.79 -1.41
C LYS A 53 -15.74 9.59 0.09
N TYR A 54 -15.45 8.38 0.55
CA TYR A 54 -15.27 8.07 1.96
C TYR A 54 -14.18 8.93 2.60
N HIS A 55 -13.01 9.04 1.95
CA HIS A 55 -11.88 9.77 2.52
C HIS A 55 -11.95 11.29 2.35
N PHE A 56 -12.57 11.80 1.29
CA PHE A 56 -12.44 13.21 0.89
C PHE A 56 -13.75 13.96 0.67
N GLU A 57 -14.89 13.28 0.63
CA GLU A 57 -16.19 13.91 0.29
C GLU A 57 -17.33 13.50 1.24
N ASN A 58 -17.02 13.12 2.47
CA ASN A 58 -18.00 12.67 3.47
C ASN A 58 -18.89 11.51 3.00
N GLY A 59 -18.38 10.64 2.13
CA GLY A 59 -19.03 9.38 1.75
C GLY A 59 -19.11 8.42 2.95
N ASN A 60 -19.96 7.42 2.82
CA ASN A 60 -20.17 6.45 3.88
C ASN A 60 -19.39 5.14 3.62
N ARG A 61 -19.11 4.38 4.68
CA ARG A 61 -18.44 3.08 4.64
C ARG A 61 -19.21 2.06 3.80
N ASN A 62 -20.53 2.07 3.89
CA ASN A 62 -21.38 1.07 3.21
C ASN A 62 -21.28 1.18 1.69
N ASP A 63 -21.01 2.37 1.14
CA ASP A 63 -20.79 2.52 -0.31
C ASP A 63 -19.51 1.81 -0.73
N VAL A 64 -18.46 1.85 0.11
CA VAL A 64 -17.19 1.12 -0.15
C VAL A 64 -17.43 -0.38 -0.05
N ILE A 65 -18.12 -0.86 0.99
CA ILE A 65 -18.45 -2.29 1.16
C ILE A 65 -19.29 -2.77 -0.03
N THR A 66 -20.32 -2.02 -0.43
CA THR A 66 -21.19 -2.37 -1.58
C THR A 66 -20.37 -2.49 -2.88
N ALA A 67 -19.45 -1.56 -3.12
CA ALA A 67 -18.57 -1.62 -4.30
C ALA A 67 -17.58 -2.78 -4.24
N LEU A 68 -17.09 -3.12 -3.04
CA LEU A 68 -16.17 -4.24 -2.81
C LEU A 68 -16.86 -5.60 -3.03
N LEU A 69 -18.14 -5.73 -2.66
CA LEU A 69 -18.93 -6.96 -2.87
C LEU A 69 -19.04 -7.37 -4.35
N ALA A 70 -18.84 -6.45 -5.31
CA ALA A 70 -18.80 -6.79 -6.74
C ALA A 70 -17.61 -7.69 -7.12
N TYR A 71 -16.61 -7.81 -6.27
CA TYR A 71 -15.42 -8.64 -6.45
C TYR A 71 -15.46 -9.93 -5.62
N GLN A 72 -16.50 -10.12 -4.79
CA GLN A 72 -16.63 -11.29 -3.92
C GLN A 72 -17.32 -12.43 -4.63
N ASN A 73 -16.78 -13.63 -4.51
CA ASN A 73 -17.37 -14.87 -4.99
C ASN A 73 -18.27 -15.54 -3.94
N SER A 74 -19.06 -16.52 -4.36
CA SER A 74 -20.00 -17.25 -3.50
C SER A 74 -19.33 -18.08 -2.39
N ASP A 75 -18.04 -18.37 -2.54
CA ASP A 75 -17.22 -19.04 -1.51
C ASP A 75 -16.70 -18.08 -0.42
N GLY A 76 -17.00 -16.78 -0.54
CA GLY A 76 -16.57 -15.73 0.37
C GLY A 76 -15.19 -15.14 0.06
N GLY A 77 -14.45 -15.71 -0.87
CA GLY A 77 -13.19 -15.18 -1.38
C GLY A 77 -13.39 -14.08 -2.42
N PHE A 78 -12.31 -13.57 -2.98
CA PHE A 78 -12.30 -12.47 -3.94
C PHE A 78 -11.51 -12.80 -5.19
N GLY A 79 -11.95 -12.21 -6.31
CA GLY A 79 -11.34 -12.32 -7.62
C GLY A 79 -11.62 -11.08 -8.47
N HIS A 80 -11.79 -11.27 -9.79
CA HIS A 80 -12.29 -10.28 -10.74
C HIS A 80 -11.42 -9.01 -10.85
N GLY A 81 -10.10 -9.10 -10.59
CA GLY A 81 -9.20 -7.95 -10.67
C GLY A 81 -9.36 -6.95 -9.52
N LEU A 82 -9.75 -7.40 -8.33
CA LEU A 82 -9.71 -6.56 -7.13
C LEU A 82 -8.26 -6.10 -6.88
N GLU A 83 -7.31 -7.02 -6.86
CA GLU A 83 -5.89 -6.74 -7.07
C GLU A 83 -5.70 -6.53 -8.57
N ALA A 84 -5.34 -5.31 -8.96
CA ALA A 84 -5.49 -4.84 -10.34
C ALA A 84 -4.53 -5.51 -11.34
N ASP A 85 -3.45 -6.14 -10.89
CA ASP A 85 -2.48 -6.83 -11.74
C ASP A 85 -2.84 -8.30 -12.00
N SER A 86 -4.00 -8.80 -11.51
CA SER A 86 -4.49 -10.16 -11.76
C SER A 86 -5.99 -10.18 -12.06
N TRP A 87 -6.37 -10.47 -13.30
CA TRP A 87 -7.77 -10.50 -13.76
C TRP A 87 -8.43 -11.87 -13.60
N ASN A 88 -7.82 -12.76 -12.80
CA ASN A 88 -8.42 -14.03 -12.47
C ASN A 88 -9.77 -13.82 -11.75
N PRO A 89 -10.89 -14.35 -12.27
CA PRO A 89 -12.19 -14.22 -11.62
C PRO A 89 -12.36 -15.14 -10.40
N ASN A 90 -11.53 -16.18 -10.29
CA ASN A 90 -11.59 -17.11 -9.16
C ASN A 90 -11.06 -16.46 -7.88
N SER A 91 -11.54 -16.96 -6.75
CA SER A 91 -11.03 -16.55 -5.45
C SER A 91 -9.57 -16.92 -5.30
N SER A 92 -8.78 -16.01 -4.74
CA SER A 92 -7.37 -16.27 -4.41
C SER A 92 -6.97 -15.54 -3.13
N PRO A 93 -5.94 -16.05 -2.42
CA PRO A 93 -5.48 -15.41 -1.19
C PRO A 93 -4.98 -13.97 -1.39
N ILE A 94 -4.37 -13.66 -2.54
CA ILE A 94 -3.89 -12.28 -2.83
C ILE A 94 -5.07 -11.31 -3.07
N GLN A 95 -6.15 -11.78 -3.68
CA GLN A 95 -7.36 -10.97 -3.86
C GLN A 95 -8.08 -10.78 -2.51
N ALA A 96 -8.13 -11.83 -1.68
CA ALA A 96 -8.66 -11.73 -0.32
C ALA A 96 -7.82 -10.79 0.56
N TYR A 97 -6.48 -10.80 0.41
CA TYR A 97 -5.59 -9.84 1.05
C TYR A 97 -5.94 -8.39 0.66
N ALA A 98 -6.16 -8.12 -0.63
CA ALA A 98 -6.55 -6.80 -1.10
C ALA A 98 -7.89 -6.34 -0.47
N ALA A 99 -8.86 -7.26 -0.33
CA ALA A 99 -10.10 -6.97 0.37
C ALA A 99 -9.87 -6.67 1.86
N CYS A 100 -9.05 -7.47 2.55
CA CYS A 100 -8.70 -7.26 3.96
C CYS A 100 -8.07 -5.87 4.20
N GLU A 101 -7.14 -5.45 3.34
CA GLU A 101 -6.52 -4.13 3.43
C GLU A 101 -7.54 -2.99 3.27
N LEU A 102 -8.51 -3.13 2.35
CA LEU A 102 -9.58 -2.15 2.17
C LEU A 102 -10.53 -2.11 3.39
N LEU A 103 -10.84 -3.26 3.99
CA LEU A 103 -11.66 -3.33 5.18
C LEU A 103 -10.97 -2.75 6.42
N PHE A 104 -9.67 -2.92 6.54
CA PHE A 104 -8.86 -2.20 7.53
C PHE A 104 -8.82 -0.68 7.25
N GLU A 105 -8.68 -0.27 5.98
CA GLU A 105 -8.64 1.14 5.59
C GLU A 105 -9.88 1.92 6.02
N ILE A 106 -11.05 1.26 6.02
CA ILE A 106 -12.33 1.89 6.37
C ILE A 106 -12.81 1.58 7.79
N ASP A 107 -11.98 0.99 8.64
CA ASP A 107 -12.34 0.53 9.99
C ASP A 107 -13.66 -0.26 10.00
N CYS A 108 -13.73 -1.32 9.17
CA CYS A 108 -14.94 -2.12 8.99
C CYS A 108 -15.39 -2.74 10.31
N PRO A 109 -16.68 -2.63 10.71
CA PRO A 109 -17.19 -3.27 11.90
C PRO A 109 -17.08 -4.81 11.86
N ARG A 110 -16.88 -5.44 13.01
CA ARG A 110 -16.71 -6.90 13.11
C ARG A 110 -17.95 -7.71 12.73
N ASP A 111 -19.11 -7.13 12.88
CA ASP A 111 -20.42 -7.75 12.61
C ASP A 111 -20.89 -7.62 11.15
N GLU A 112 -20.11 -6.97 10.31
CA GLU A 112 -20.41 -6.90 8.88
C GLU A 112 -20.36 -8.29 8.23
N PRO A 113 -21.36 -8.66 7.41
CA PRO A 113 -21.44 -9.99 6.78
C PRO A 113 -20.21 -10.33 5.93
N ILE A 114 -19.61 -9.35 5.25
CA ILE A 114 -18.43 -9.53 4.42
C ILE A 114 -17.24 -10.08 5.22
N ILE A 115 -17.10 -9.69 6.50
CA ILE A 115 -16.06 -10.21 7.41
C ILE A 115 -16.24 -11.72 7.61
N GLN A 116 -17.47 -12.16 7.89
CA GLN A 116 -17.75 -13.59 8.13
C GLN A 116 -17.52 -14.41 6.86
N SER A 117 -17.86 -13.86 5.68
CA SER A 117 -17.61 -14.52 4.39
C SER A 117 -16.12 -14.73 4.15
N ILE A 118 -15.28 -13.72 4.40
CA ILE A 118 -13.80 -13.82 4.28
C ILE A 118 -13.25 -14.87 5.26
N LEU A 119 -13.70 -14.84 6.51
CA LEU A 119 -13.26 -15.82 7.52
C LEU A 119 -13.63 -17.24 7.09
N GLY A 120 -14.82 -17.46 6.51
CA GLY A 120 -15.24 -18.74 5.95
C GLY A 120 -14.37 -19.20 4.79
N TYR A 121 -14.03 -18.31 3.86
CA TYR A 121 -13.09 -18.60 2.77
C TYR A 121 -11.71 -19.03 3.30
N LEU A 122 -11.14 -18.29 4.24
CA LEU A 122 -9.84 -18.61 4.81
C LEU A 122 -9.87 -19.92 5.63
N GLU A 123 -11.00 -20.21 6.31
CA GLU A 123 -11.19 -21.44 7.07
C GLU A 123 -11.29 -22.67 6.16
N SER A 124 -11.82 -22.53 4.94
CA SER A 124 -11.91 -23.63 3.96
C SER A 124 -10.53 -24.21 3.62
N GLY A 125 -9.47 -23.39 3.78
CA GLY A 125 -8.11 -23.81 3.46
C GLY A 125 -7.81 -23.89 1.97
N LEU A 126 -8.69 -23.31 1.11
CA LEU A 126 -8.41 -23.20 -0.32
C LEU A 126 -7.11 -22.41 -0.52
N ASP A 127 -6.23 -22.93 -1.37
CA ASP A 127 -4.90 -22.39 -1.66
C ASP A 127 -4.00 -22.17 -0.41
N PHE A 128 -4.21 -22.98 0.62
CA PHE A 128 -3.36 -23.06 1.82
C PHE A 128 -2.54 -24.36 1.81
N ASP A 129 -1.21 -24.27 1.88
CA ASP A 129 -0.32 -25.41 1.77
C ASP A 129 0.02 -26.13 3.09
N GLY A 130 -0.57 -25.67 4.20
CA GLY A 130 -0.29 -26.15 5.57
C GLY A 130 0.54 -25.15 6.39
N GLU A 131 1.22 -24.19 5.74
CA GLU A 131 2.00 -23.15 6.39
C GLU A 131 1.57 -21.74 5.95
N VAL A 132 1.39 -21.52 4.64
CA VAL A 132 1.04 -20.23 4.06
C VAL A 132 -0.14 -20.32 3.09
N TRP A 133 -0.91 -19.24 2.97
CA TRP A 133 -1.80 -19.01 1.83
C TRP A 133 -0.97 -18.56 0.64
N LEU A 134 -1.15 -19.24 -0.49
CA LEU A 134 -0.34 -19.02 -1.68
C LEU A 134 -0.61 -17.63 -2.27
N ALA A 135 0.44 -16.89 -2.61
CA ALA A 135 0.31 -15.62 -3.32
C ALA A 135 -0.14 -15.83 -4.77
N GLU A 136 0.35 -16.87 -5.40
CA GLU A 136 0.03 -17.27 -6.77
C GLU A 136 -0.74 -18.59 -6.75
N ILE A 137 -1.74 -18.70 -7.65
CA ILE A 137 -2.55 -19.93 -7.78
C ILE A 137 -2.55 -20.42 -9.24
N PRO A 138 -2.71 -21.73 -9.49
CA PRO A 138 -2.63 -22.30 -10.84
C PRO A 138 -3.56 -21.65 -11.86
N SER A 139 -4.75 -21.24 -11.42
CA SER A 139 -5.73 -20.63 -12.32
C SER A 139 -5.36 -19.23 -12.83
N ASN A 140 -4.35 -18.55 -12.23
CA ASN A 140 -3.87 -17.26 -12.74
C ASN A 140 -3.40 -17.36 -14.19
N ASN A 141 -2.73 -18.48 -14.55
CA ASN A 141 -2.20 -18.69 -15.90
C ASN A 141 -3.25 -18.76 -17.02
N ASN A 142 -4.54 -18.86 -16.66
CA ASN A 142 -5.65 -18.90 -17.60
C ASN A 142 -6.25 -17.51 -17.93
N TYR A 143 -5.81 -16.45 -17.24
CA TYR A 143 -6.39 -15.11 -17.34
C TYR A 143 -5.30 -14.05 -17.50
N PRO A 144 -5.61 -12.84 -17.98
CA PRO A 144 -4.66 -11.74 -18.02
C PRO A 144 -4.12 -11.40 -16.63
N HIS A 145 -2.81 -11.31 -16.52
CA HIS A 145 -2.11 -11.00 -15.28
C HIS A 145 -0.71 -10.46 -15.54
N ALA A 146 -0.16 -9.80 -14.54
CA ALA A 146 1.24 -9.39 -14.54
C ALA A 146 2.18 -10.60 -14.38
N PRO A 147 3.40 -10.57 -14.95
CA PRO A 147 4.33 -11.70 -14.87
C PRO A 147 4.59 -12.23 -13.47
N TRP A 148 4.58 -11.37 -12.45
CA TRP A 148 4.78 -11.77 -11.05
C TRP A 148 3.58 -12.50 -10.43
N TRP A 149 2.44 -12.61 -11.11
CA TRP A 149 1.31 -13.44 -10.72
C TRP A 149 1.21 -14.74 -11.53
N SER A 150 2.20 -15.04 -12.38
CA SER A 150 2.28 -16.33 -13.06
C SER A 150 2.58 -17.44 -12.05
N TYR A 151 1.76 -18.47 -12.07
CA TYR A 151 1.98 -19.62 -11.20
C TYR A 151 3.06 -20.55 -11.75
N GLU A 152 4.02 -20.91 -10.89
CA GLU A 152 5.03 -21.93 -11.15
C GLU A 152 5.14 -22.87 -9.94
N ASP A 153 5.37 -24.17 -10.16
CA ASP A 153 5.29 -25.19 -9.10
C ASP A 153 6.31 -25.05 -7.95
N ASN A 154 7.34 -24.20 -8.08
CA ASN A 154 8.46 -24.10 -7.14
C ASN A 154 8.63 -22.74 -6.46
N VAL A 155 7.67 -21.80 -6.58
CA VAL A 155 7.84 -20.39 -6.20
C VAL A 155 7.50 -20.05 -4.73
N LYS A 156 7.19 -21.06 -3.90
CA LYS A 156 6.77 -20.85 -2.50
C LYS A 156 7.76 -20.07 -1.63
N GLU A 157 9.06 -20.11 -1.92
CA GLU A 157 10.07 -19.44 -1.10
C GLU A 157 10.17 -17.93 -1.39
N GLU A 158 9.77 -17.48 -2.57
CA GLU A 158 9.95 -16.10 -3.02
C GLU A 158 9.04 -15.13 -2.26
N TRP A 159 7.79 -15.49 -2.02
CA TRP A 159 6.80 -14.62 -1.37
C TRP A 159 6.86 -14.65 0.16
N GLY A 160 7.45 -15.67 0.76
CA GLY A 160 7.52 -15.82 2.21
C GLY A 160 6.14 -15.83 2.86
N TYR A 161 5.89 -14.92 3.80
CA TYR A 161 4.59 -14.74 4.45
C TYR A 161 3.71 -13.64 3.82
N ASN A 162 3.99 -13.24 2.60
CA ASN A 162 3.08 -12.43 1.79
C ASN A 162 2.14 -13.36 0.97
N PRO A 163 0.78 -13.26 1.08
CA PRO A 163 -0.01 -12.34 1.90
C PRO A 163 -0.36 -12.87 3.30
N THR A 164 0.14 -14.04 3.66
CA THR A 164 -0.27 -14.82 4.86
C THR A 164 -0.24 -14.00 6.15
N ALA A 165 0.82 -13.19 6.39
CA ALA A 165 0.92 -12.44 7.64
C ALA A 165 -0.21 -11.40 7.80
N THR A 166 -0.66 -10.75 6.72
CA THR A 166 -1.84 -9.88 6.75
C THR A 166 -3.13 -10.66 7.00
N LEU A 167 -3.32 -11.80 6.31
CA LEU A 167 -4.51 -12.64 6.47
C LEU A 167 -4.62 -13.18 7.91
N ILE A 168 -3.51 -13.56 8.52
CA ILE A 168 -3.46 -13.92 9.94
C ILE A 168 -3.87 -12.73 10.80
N GLY A 169 -3.31 -11.55 10.56
CA GLY A 169 -3.68 -10.33 11.27
C GLY A 169 -5.18 -10.06 11.19
N PHE A 170 -5.78 -10.25 10.02
CA PHE A 170 -7.23 -10.12 9.81
C PHE A 170 -8.02 -11.15 10.62
N ILE A 171 -7.65 -12.43 10.57
CA ILE A 171 -8.32 -13.47 11.37
C ILE A 171 -8.23 -13.15 12.86
N LEU A 172 -7.07 -12.73 13.35
CA LEU A 172 -6.88 -12.38 14.76
C LEU A 172 -7.71 -11.16 15.17
N CYS A 173 -7.84 -10.13 14.31
CA CYS A 173 -8.66 -8.95 14.57
C CYS A 173 -10.16 -9.24 14.57
N TYR A 174 -10.63 -10.05 13.62
CA TYR A 174 -12.06 -10.19 13.33
C TYR A 174 -12.65 -11.53 13.76
N GLY A 175 -11.84 -12.58 13.86
CA GLY A 175 -12.28 -13.93 14.23
C GLY A 175 -12.69 -14.06 15.69
N LYS A 176 -13.49 -15.07 15.99
CA LYS A 176 -13.86 -15.46 17.35
C LYS A 176 -12.78 -16.36 17.95
N LYS A 177 -12.36 -16.11 19.18
CA LYS A 177 -11.19 -16.75 19.83
C LYS A 177 -11.28 -18.28 19.96
N ASP A 178 -12.49 -18.84 20.00
CA ASP A 178 -12.78 -20.27 20.17
C ASP A 178 -12.91 -21.03 18.85
N THR A 179 -12.78 -20.36 17.71
CA THR A 179 -12.88 -20.98 16.39
C THR A 179 -11.57 -21.66 15.97
N SER A 180 -11.69 -22.73 15.15
CA SER A 180 -10.54 -23.45 14.60
C SER A 180 -9.60 -22.55 13.82
N ILE A 181 -10.15 -21.66 12.99
CA ILE A 181 -9.37 -20.72 12.18
C ILE A 181 -8.58 -19.72 13.06
N TYR A 182 -9.16 -19.24 14.17
CA TYR A 182 -8.46 -18.33 15.08
C TYR A 182 -7.29 -19.02 15.79
N ILE A 183 -7.51 -20.28 16.27
CA ILE A 183 -6.45 -21.06 16.93
C ILE A 183 -5.33 -21.34 15.93
N LYS A 184 -5.68 -21.76 14.70
CA LYS A 184 -4.73 -21.94 13.61
C LYS A 184 -3.94 -20.69 13.28
N ALA A 185 -4.61 -19.53 13.21
CA ALA A 185 -3.97 -18.23 12.95
C ALA A 185 -2.95 -17.86 14.03
N LYS A 186 -3.21 -18.14 15.31
CA LYS A 186 -2.22 -17.96 16.40
C LYS A 186 -0.97 -18.81 16.19
N ASP A 187 -1.12 -20.08 15.83
CA ASP A 187 0.00 -20.97 15.56
C ASP A 187 0.84 -20.49 14.37
N ILE A 188 0.18 -20.10 13.27
CA ILE A 188 0.87 -19.56 12.09
C ILE A 188 1.55 -18.23 12.42
N ALA A 189 0.93 -17.35 13.23
CA ALA A 189 1.54 -16.08 13.66
C ALA A 189 2.86 -16.33 14.43
N ASN A 190 2.89 -17.32 15.33
CA ASN A 190 4.10 -17.70 16.05
C ASN A 190 5.21 -18.13 15.06
N LYS A 191 4.90 -19.03 14.12
CA LYS A 191 5.84 -19.50 13.10
C LYS A 191 6.35 -18.37 12.20
N ALA A 192 5.44 -17.47 11.79
CA ALA A 192 5.79 -16.30 10.98
C ALA A 192 6.80 -15.40 11.70
N ILE A 193 6.53 -15.09 12.97
CA ILE A 193 7.42 -14.24 13.78
C ILE A 193 8.74 -14.95 14.07
N GLU A 194 8.75 -16.22 14.43
CA GLU A 194 9.97 -17.02 14.60
C GLU A 194 10.83 -17.01 13.34
N ARG A 195 10.22 -17.22 12.16
CA ARG A 195 10.92 -17.16 10.87
C ARG A 195 11.50 -15.75 10.63
N TYR A 196 10.71 -14.69 10.87
CA TYR A 196 11.20 -13.31 10.75
C TYR A 196 12.37 -13.04 11.68
N MET A 197 12.26 -13.48 12.94
CA MET A 197 13.32 -13.31 13.95
C MET A 197 14.58 -14.10 13.64
N ALA A 198 14.48 -15.23 12.94
CA ALA A 198 15.63 -16.02 12.51
C ALA A 198 16.33 -15.47 11.25
N LYS A 199 15.63 -14.69 10.40
CA LYS A 199 16.21 -14.14 9.15
C LYS A 199 17.38 -13.17 9.45
N THR A 200 18.49 -13.35 8.74
CA THR A 200 19.67 -12.47 8.77
C THR A 200 19.69 -11.51 7.58
N ASN A 201 19.01 -11.86 6.49
CA ASN A 201 18.92 -11.07 5.27
C ASN A 201 17.68 -10.19 5.26
N SER A 202 17.68 -9.14 4.43
CA SER A 202 16.48 -8.35 4.16
C SER A 202 15.38 -9.22 3.54
N ILE A 203 14.13 -8.89 3.84
CA ILE A 203 12.94 -9.45 3.18
C ILE A 203 12.38 -8.43 2.19
N SER A 204 11.53 -8.89 1.28
CA SER A 204 10.90 -8.00 0.29
C SER A 204 10.06 -6.91 0.98
N MET A 205 9.87 -5.78 0.30
CA MET A 205 9.00 -4.71 0.80
C MET A 205 7.56 -5.18 0.99
N HIS A 206 7.08 -6.11 0.16
CA HIS A 206 5.73 -6.69 0.26
C HIS A 206 5.57 -7.56 1.49
N GLU A 207 6.50 -8.50 1.72
CA GLU A 207 6.48 -9.32 2.93
C GLU A 207 6.62 -8.45 4.19
N SER A 208 7.45 -7.40 4.13
CA SER A 208 7.61 -6.42 5.22
C SER A 208 6.29 -5.72 5.57
N SER A 209 5.52 -5.29 4.57
CA SER A 209 4.20 -4.67 4.79
C SER A 209 3.23 -5.62 5.47
N CYS A 210 3.24 -6.90 5.09
CA CYS A 210 2.40 -7.91 5.74
C CYS A 210 2.78 -8.11 7.21
N TYR A 211 4.08 -8.09 7.54
CA TYR A 211 4.52 -8.14 8.95
C TYR A 211 4.17 -6.87 9.74
N ILE A 212 4.19 -5.69 9.11
CA ILE A 212 3.70 -4.45 9.75
C ILE A 212 2.22 -4.60 10.09
N ARG A 213 1.41 -5.11 9.15
CA ARG A 213 -0.03 -5.35 9.38
C ARG A 213 -0.25 -6.35 10.51
N LEU A 214 0.52 -7.43 10.54
CA LEU A 214 0.47 -8.40 11.63
C LEU A 214 0.81 -7.75 12.98
N LEU A 215 1.89 -6.96 13.06
CA LEU A 215 2.26 -6.24 14.29
C LEU A 215 1.14 -5.32 14.76
N ASN A 216 0.56 -4.50 13.86
CA ASN A 216 -0.54 -3.60 14.19
C ASN A 216 -1.76 -4.36 14.71
N SER A 217 -2.07 -5.52 14.09
CA SER A 217 -3.16 -6.39 14.53
C SER A 217 -2.91 -6.94 15.95
N LEU A 218 -1.70 -7.41 16.22
CA LEU A 218 -1.31 -7.91 17.53
C LEU A 218 -1.33 -6.81 18.61
N GLU A 219 -0.84 -5.60 18.30
CA GLU A 219 -0.87 -4.46 19.23
C GLU A 219 -2.31 -4.00 19.52
N SER A 220 -3.21 -4.01 18.53
CA SER A 220 -4.63 -3.66 18.72
C SER A 220 -5.37 -4.62 19.67
N MET A 221 -4.92 -5.87 19.73
CA MET A 221 -5.48 -6.93 20.56
C MET A 221 -4.89 -6.97 21.98
N ASN A 222 -3.96 -6.11 22.32
CA ASN A 222 -3.02 -6.14 23.45
C ASN A 222 -3.65 -6.14 24.87
N LYS A 223 -4.91 -6.53 25.02
CA LYS A 223 -5.53 -6.82 26.32
C LYS A 223 -5.28 -8.25 26.84
N ASP A 224 -4.81 -9.14 25.96
CA ASP A 224 -4.59 -10.56 26.26
C ASP A 224 -3.10 -10.90 26.15
N LYS A 225 -2.43 -11.05 27.29
CA LYS A 225 -0.98 -11.31 27.41
C LYS A 225 -0.53 -12.72 27.02
N ASP A 226 -1.29 -13.45 26.25
CA ASP A 226 -1.04 -14.88 25.93
C ASP A 226 -0.26 -15.09 24.63
N TYR A 227 0.77 -14.28 24.38
CA TYR A 227 1.68 -14.51 23.25
C TYR A 227 2.92 -15.29 23.70
N PHE A 228 3.31 -16.28 22.89
CA PHE A 228 4.54 -17.08 23.11
C PHE A 228 5.81 -16.37 22.64
N PHE A 229 5.73 -15.12 22.14
CA PHE A 229 6.85 -14.36 21.61
C PHE A 229 6.91 -12.95 22.21
N ASP A 230 8.12 -12.40 22.18
CA ASP A 230 8.37 -11.02 22.63
C ASP A 230 8.03 -10.03 21.50
N ILE A 231 6.84 -9.41 21.56
CA ILE A 231 6.40 -8.37 20.62
C ILE A 231 7.41 -7.21 20.56
N SER A 232 8.05 -6.86 21.69
CA SER A 232 8.99 -5.73 21.73
C SER A 232 10.24 -6.03 20.92
N SER A 233 10.78 -7.24 21.02
CA SER A 233 11.92 -7.69 20.21
C SER A 233 11.53 -7.79 18.73
N PHE A 234 10.35 -8.32 18.40
CA PHE A 234 9.83 -8.37 17.03
C PHE A 234 9.70 -6.96 16.44
N LYS A 235 9.04 -6.04 17.15
CA LYS A 235 8.90 -4.63 16.76
C LYS A 235 10.26 -3.97 16.51
N SER A 236 11.20 -4.16 17.43
CA SER A 236 12.55 -3.57 17.30
C SER A 236 13.31 -4.09 16.08
N LYS A 237 13.19 -5.39 15.77
CA LYS A 237 13.78 -5.98 14.58
C LYS A 237 13.10 -5.50 13.31
N LEU A 238 11.76 -5.37 13.32
CA LEU A 238 10.99 -4.88 12.19
C LEU A 238 11.37 -3.43 11.84
N ILE A 239 11.50 -2.54 12.84
CA ILE A 239 11.98 -1.15 12.63
C ILE A 239 13.33 -1.14 11.91
N LYS A 240 14.30 -1.93 12.37
CA LYS A 240 15.61 -2.02 11.73
C LYS A 240 15.51 -2.54 10.28
N GLY A 241 14.70 -3.57 10.06
CA GLY A 241 14.47 -4.15 8.73
C GLY A 241 13.85 -3.15 7.76
N ILE A 242 12.84 -2.41 8.19
CA ILE A 242 12.16 -1.38 7.39
C ILE A 242 13.13 -0.24 7.03
N ASN A 243 13.88 0.28 8.01
CA ASN A 243 14.87 1.33 7.76
C ASN A 243 15.95 0.91 6.75
N TYR A 244 16.30 -0.38 6.72
CA TYR A 244 17.20 -0.94 5.72
C TYR A 244 16.55 -1.10 4.33
N THR A 245 15.25 -1.40 4.29
CA THR A 245 14.51 -1.66 3.05
C THR A 245 14.17 -0.37 2.29
N ILE A 246 14.00 0.76 2.98
CA ILE A 246 13.72 2.05 2.35
C ILE A 246 14.89 2.45 1.44
N GLU A 247 14.61 2.70 0.14
CA GLU A 247 15.58 3.23 -0.80
C GLU A 247 15.98 4.66 -0.39
N GLN A 248 17.29 4.87 -0.17
CA GLN A 248 17.81 6.15 0.31
C GLN A 248 18.13 7.15 -0.82
N ASP A 249 18.27 6.68 -2.05
CA ASP A 249 18.47 7.56 -3.22
C ASP A 249 17.11 8.04 -3.77
N SER A 250 16.74 9.25 -3.41
CA SER A 250 15.47 9.86 -3.85
C SER A 250 15.31 10.00 -5.37
N LYS A 251 16.40 9.93 -6.15
CA LYS A 251 16.33 9.96 -7.62
C LYS A 251 15.71 8.70 -8.21
N LYS A 252 15.71 7.60 -7.46
CA LYS A 252 15.11 6.33 -7.86
C LYS A 252 13.61 6.25 -7.60
N TRP A 253 13.06 7.03 -6.68
CA TRP A 253 11.69 6.86 -6.18
C TRP A 253 10.60 6.97 -7.24
N ASN A 254 10.81 7.79 -8.27
CA ASN A 254 9.84 7.94 -9.38
C ASN A 254 10.28 7.21 -10.67
N THR A 255 11.40 6.51 -10.65
CA THR A 255 12.00 5.91 -11.86
C THR A 255 12.19 4.40 -11.78
N THR A 256 12.16 3.85 -10.57
CA THR A 256 12.32 2.43 -10.32
C THR A 256 11.29 1.93 -9.31
N TYR A 257 10.96 0.66 -9.41
CA TYR A 257 10.10 0.01 -8.43
C TYR A 257 10.92 -0.26 -7.15
N CYS A 258 10.71 0.54 -6.13
CA CYS A 258 11.44 0.45 -4.85
C CYS A 258 10.55 0.91 -3.67
N ALA A 259 10.96 0.55 -2.46
CA ALA A 259 10.30 1.00 -1.25
C ALA A 259 10.69 2.44 -0.94
N THR A 260 9.79 3.38 -1.17
CA THR A 260 9.91 4.76 -0.71
C THR A 260 9.55 4.87 0.78
N PRO A 261 9.88 5.95 1.50
CA PRO A 261 9.45 6.14 2.88
C PRO A 261 7.95 5.95 3.09
N SER A 262 7.11 6.52 2.22
CA SER A 262 5.65 6.42 2.30
C SER A 262 5.10 5.01 2.00
N TYR A 263 5.94 4.08 1.56
CA TYR A 263 5.54 2.69 1.43
C TYR A 263 5.21 2.08 2.81
N PHE A 264 5.90 2.52 3.87
CA PHE A 264 5.76 2.01 5.23
C PHE A 264 5.29 3.05 6.25
N ILE A 265 5.36 4.35 5.91
CA ILE A 265 5.07 5.46 6.82
C ILE A 265 3.86 6.21 6.29
N ASP A 266 2.76 6.16 7.02
CA ASP A 266 1.49 6.80 6.68
C ASP A 266 1.18 8.04 7.54
N SER A 267 1.91 8.23 8.64
CA SER A 267 1.68 9.33 9.57
C SER A 267 2.94 9.73 10.34
N SER A 268 2.92 10.92 10.93
CA SER A 268 3.98 11.39 11.84
C SER A 268 4.04 10.62 13.17
N THR A 269 3.02 9.83 13.48
CA THR A 269 2.96 8.95 14.66
C THR A 269 3.44 7.53 14.39
N SER A 270 3.73 7.20 13.11
CA SER A 270 4.28 5.90 12.73
C SER A 270 5.59 5.63 13.48
N ILE A 271 5.75 4.39 13.96
CA ILE A 271 6.98 3.93 14.65
C ILE A 271 8.23 4.02 13.78
N PHE A 272 8.07 4.13 12.46
CA PHE A 272 9.16 4.24 11.48
C PHE A 272 9.50 5.70 11.14
N TYR A 273 8.68 6.69 11.56
CA TYR A 273 8.79 8.07 11.10
C TYR A 273 10.05 8.78 11.57
N LEU A 274 10.38 8.68 12.86
CA LEU A 274 11.46 9.48 13.46
C LEU A 274 12.82 9.25 12.78
N ASP A 275 13.14 7.99 12.49
CA ASP A 275 14.40 7.63 11.82
C ASP A 275 14.42 8.06 10.33
N ASN A 276 13.24 8.25 9.73
CA ASN A 276 13.07 8.53 8.29
C ASN A 276 12.50 9.93 8.01
N LYS A 277 12.43 10.81 9.02
CA LYS A 277 11.78 12.12 8.90
C LYS A 277 12.29 12.93 7.71
N LYS A 278 13.61 13.05 7.52
CA LYS A 278 14.21 13.82 6.42
C LYS A 278 13.84 13.24 5.05
N SER A 279 13.89 11.92 4.91
CA SER A 279 13.51 11.23 3.66
C SER A 279 12.01 11.41 3.40
N MET A 280 11.19 11.35 4.46
CA MET A 280 9.75 11.59 4.36
C MET A 280 9.42 13.02 3.90
N ASP A 281 10.07 14.05 4.49
CA ASP A 281 9.89 15.43 4.07
C ASP A 281 10.28 15.62 2.59
N THR A 282 11.38 14.99 2.15
CA THR A 282 11.81 15.00 0.74
C THR A 282 10.79 14.31 -0.17
N GLU A 283 10.22 13.19 0.24
CA GLU A 283 9.23 12.46 -0.56
C GLU A 283 7.92 13.26 -0.67
N LEU A 284 7.48 13.92 0.39
CA LEU A 284 6.28 14.75 0.34
C LEU A 284 6.41 15.90 -0.68
N ASP A 285 7.57 16.57 -0.73
CA ASP A 285 7.86 17.59 -1.74
C ASP A 285 7.91 16.99 -3.15
N LEU A 286 8.53 15.80 -3.29
CA LEU A 286 8.59 15.09 -4.57
C LEU A 286 7.20 14.67 -5.05
N LEU A 287 6.34 14.14 -4.19
CA LEU A 287 4.96 13.81 -4.53
C LEU A 287 4.20 15.02 -5.07
N ILE A 288 4.37 16.20 -4.47
CA ILE A 288 3.70 17.41 -4.95
C ILE A 288 4.23 17.86 -6.32
N SER A 289 5.54 17.73 -6.56
CA SER A 289 6.21 18.22 -7.78
C SER A 289 6.18 17.24 -8.95
N SER A 290 6.02 15.92 -8.72
CA SER A 290 6.18 14.87 -9.74
C SER A 290 4.89 14.41 -10.40
N ARG A 291 3.77 15.10 -10.18
CA ARG A 291 2.50 14.77 -10.84
C ARG A 291 2.61 14.94 -12.35
N ASN A 292 1.99 14.05 -13.09
CA ASN A 292 1.95 14.10 -14.56
C ASN A 292 1.07 15.23 -15.09
N ILE A 293 0.94 15.33 -16.42
CA ILE A 293 0.15 16.39 -17.08
C ILE A 293 -1.33 16.37 -16.66
N ASP A 294 -1.87 15.21 -16.26
CA ASP A 294 -3.24 15.06 -15.77
C ASP A 294 -3.38 15.43 -14.28
N GLY A 295 -2.27 15.69 -13.62
CA GLY A 295 -2.20 16.08 -12.21
C GLY A 295 -2.16 14.92 -11.24
N VAL A 296 -2.04 13.68 -11.71
CA VAL A 296 -1.96 12.45 -10.90
C VAL A 296 -0.58 11.81 -11.01
N TRP A 297 -0.35 10.70 -10.35
CA TRP A 297 0.92 9.99 -10.31
C TRP A 297 0.88 8.77 -11.23
N ASP A 298 1.95 8.59 -11.99
CA ASP A 298 2.16 7.40 -12.81
C ASP A 298 2.70 6.24 -11.96
N ILE A 299 2.47 5.01 -12.43
CA ILE A 299 3.09 3.81 -11.85
C ILE A 299 4.47 3.59 -12.48
N THR A 300 5.35 2.88 -11.75
CA THR A 300 6.74 2.63 -12.18
C THR A 300 6.95 1.23 -12.76
N TRP A 301 5.86 0.49 -13.03
CA TRP A 301 5.91 -0.87 -13.57
C TRP A 301 5.00 -1.03 -14.78
N ASN A 302 5.23 -2.11 -15.53
CA ASN A 302 4.43 -2.52 -16.67
C ASN A 302 4.40 -4.06 -16.73
N TRP A 303 3.32 -4.65 -17.26
CA TRP A 303 3.23 -6.11 -17.39
C TRP A 303 4.09 -6.67 -18.53
N GLY A 304 4.40 -5.89 -19.56
CA GLY A 304 5.09 -6.35 -20.76
C GLY A 304 4.26 -7.29 -21.64
N SER A 305 3.01 -7.55 -21.26
CA SER A 305 2.02 -8.41 -21.93
C SER A 305 0.61 -7.87 -21.67
N TYR A 306 -0.42 -8.39 -22.35
CA TYR A 306 -1.82 -8.01 -22.15
C TYR A 306 -2.04 -6.49 -22.18
N GLU A 307 -1.55 -5.82 -23.23
CA GLU A 307 -1.51 -4.34 -23.32
C GLU A 307 -2.86 -3.67 -23.07
N LYS A 308 -3.98 -4.28 -23.50
CA LYS A 308 -5.33 -3.72 -23.34
C LYS A 308 -5.79 -3.78 -21.87
N GLU A 309 -5.57 -4.93 -21.25
CA GLU A 309 -5.91 -5.18 -19.85
C GLU A 309 -5.02 -4.35 -18.93
N PHE A 310 -3.72 -4.26 -19.24
CA PHE A 310 -2.79 -3.42 -18.53
C PHE A 310 -3.19 -1.94 -18.57
N ALA A 311 -3.60 -1.40 -19.73
CA ALA A 311 -4.03 -0.01 -19.84
C ALA A 311 -5.23 0.33 -18.92
N ILE A 312 -6.09 -0.64 -18.64
CA ILE A 312 -7.19 -0.50 -17.69
C ILE A 312 -6.66 -0.59 -16.26
N SER A 313 -5.84 -1.60 -15.95
CA SER A 313 -5.22 -1.81 -14.64
C SER A 313 -4.32 -0.65 -14.23
N GLU A 314 -3.62 -0.04 -15.18
CA GLU A 314 -2.82 1.16 -14.95
C GLU A 314 -3.67 2.31 -14.37
N ASN A 315 -4.87 2.55 -14.92
CA ASN A 315 -5.79 3.57 -14.38
C ASN A 315 -6.30 3.22 -12.98
N TRP A 316 -6.56 1.93 -12.69
CA TRP A 316 -6.95 1.49 -11.36
C TRP A 316 -5.82 1.70 -10.34
N TRP A 317 -4.58 1.40 -10.72
CA TRP A 317 -3.41 1.68 -9.89
C TRP A 317 -3.17 3.17 -9.68
N LYS A 318 -3.31 4.00 -10.74
CA LYS A 318 -3.23 5.47 -10.60
C LYS A 318 -4.29 6.00 -9.64
N ALA A 319 -5.53 5.49 -9.70
CA ALA A 319 -6.58 5.85 -8.76
C ALA A 319 -6.24 5.47 -7.30
N ASN A 320 -5.68 4.26 -7.10
CA ASN A 320 -5.20 3.82 -5.79
C ASN A 320 -4.07 4.71 -5.26
N LEU A 321 -3.08 5.06 -6.11
CA LEU A 321 -2.00 5.99 -5.76
C LEU A 321 -2.53 7.37 -5.40
N VAL A 322 -3.53 7.89 -6.13
CA VAL A 322 -4.18 9.17 -5.81
C VAL A 322 -4.74 9.16 -4.40
N ILE A 323 -5.50 8.12 -4.05
CA ILE A 323 -6.08 8.01 -2.69
C ILE A 323 -4.96 7.92 -1.64
N LYS A 324 -3.98 7.05 -1.85
CA LYS A 324 -2.84 6.88 -0.92
C LYS A 324 -2.08 8.19 -0.73
N ASN A 325 -1.68 8.85 -1.81
CA ASN A 325 -0.85 10.05 -1.76
C ASN A 325 -1.60 11.24 -1.16
N LEU A 326 -2.88 11.42 -1.47
CA LEU A 326 -3.67 12.50 -0.86
C LEU A 326 -3.97 12.25 0.63
N LYS A 327 -4.19 11.01 1.05
CA LYS A 327 -4.29 10.66 2.48
C LYS A 327 -2.99 11.04 3.20
N LEU A 328 -1.85 10.67 2.62
CA LEU A 328 -0.54 10.99 3.15
C LEU A 328 -0.30 12.50 3.22
N LEU A 329 -0.52 13.23 2.12
CA LEU A 329 -0.34 14.69 2.08
C LEU A 329 -1.25 15.41 3.09
N ARG A 330 -2.46 14.92 3.31
CA ARG A 330 -3.38 15.44 4.34
C ARG A 330 -2.87 15.18 5.75
N GLU A 331 -2.37 13.97 6.02
CA GLU A 331 -1.82 13.58 7.32
C GLU A 331 -0.60 14.41 7.73
N PHE A 332 0.16 14.89 6.75
CA PHE A 332 1.32 15.76 6.95
C PHE A 332 1.03 17.25 6.72
N ASP A 333 -0.24 17.68 6.71
CA ASP A 333 -0.67 19.07 6.54
C ASP A 333 -0.10 19.73 5.26
N ARG A 334 -0.02 18.97 4.14
CA ARG A 334 0.53 19.41 2.86
C ARG A 334 -0.54 19.75 1.81
N ILE A 335 -1.83 19.89 2.20
CA ILE A 335 -2.95 20.28 1.31
C ILE A 335 -3.52 21.61 1.78
N LEU A 336 -3.61 22.63 0.88
CA LEU A 336 -4.18 23.96 1.15
C LEU A 336 -5.64 24.06 0.79
#